data_767a700e04bf5c562745c19be4cc5109
#
_entry.id   767a700e04bf5c562745c19be4cc5109
#
_cell.length_a   1.000
_cell.length_b   1.000
_cell.length_c   1.000
_cell.angle_alpha   90.00
_cell.angle_beta   90.00
_cell.angle_gamma   90.00
#
_symmetry.space_group_name_H-M   'P 1'
#
loop_
_entity.id
_entity.type
_entity.pdbx_description
1 polymer ?
#
loop_
_entity_poly.entity_id
_entity_poly.type
_entity_poly.pdbx_seq_one_letter_code
_entity_poly.pdbx_strand_id
1 'polypeptide(L)'
;TYKVQFWDDPFDRGLHTESAQCGEDDFRGKARKGPKTSVVKSTAVPASSIKQLLASLPTDTAMIQKLKPLTKTKLNVRQPEEKKNIRLSTNIFLFAINRESDNDYHVIIGDKKNHKQATLLNVEVSGIANTDVTSLQRIRDFFEDNFVNVCGSKYVVFVDNPIPIIVEGSLFYDIDHKPGQ
;
A
#
# COMPACT_ATOMS: atom_id res chain seq x y z
N THR A 1 -2.37 9.54 5.97
CA THR A 1 -3.33 9.29 4.90
C THR A 1 -3.41 7.79 4.76
N TYR A 2 -4.57 7.19 5.03
CA TYR A 2 -4.84 5.96 4.31
C TYR A 2 -4.66 6.40 2.87
N LYS A 3 -3.62 5.95 2.15
CA LYS A 3 -3.34 6.43 0.80
C LYS A 3 -4.49 6.07 -0.12
N VAL A 4 -5.57 6.83 0.01
CA VAL A 4 -6.56 7.04 -1.02
C VAL A 4 -6.08 8.29 -1.73
N GLN A 5 -5.10 8.14 -2.55
CA GLN A 5 -4.86 9.18 -3.52
C GLN A 5 -5.97 9.04 -4.56
N PHE A 6 -6.87 10.02 -4.61
CA PHE A 6 -7.58 10.31 -5.84
C PHE A 6 -6.49 10.81 -6.80
N TRP A 7 -5.92 9.91 -7.54
CA TRP A 7 -4.97 10.24 -8.57
C TRP A 7 -5.76 10.80 -9.74
N ASP A 8 -5.37 11.97 -10.23
CA ASP A 8 -5.44 12.19 -11.67
C ASP A 8 -4.71 11.01 -12.29
N ASP A 9 -5.35 10.27 -13.16
CA ASP A 9 -4.94 8.96 -13.69
C ASP A 9 -3.41 8.71 -13.55
N PRO A 10 -2.94 7.81 -12.66
CA PRO A 10 -1.51 7.59 -12.41
C PRO A 10 -0.77 7.11 -13.65
N PHE A 11 -1.51 6.70 -14.68
CA PHE A 11 -0.96 6.20 -15.92
C PHE A 11 -0.70 7.31 -16.94
N ASP A 12 -1.28 8.50 -16.78
CA ASP A 12 -1.06 9.66 -17.66
C ASP A 12 0.16 10.51 -17.25
N ARG A 13 0.60 10.42 -16.01
CA ARG A 13 1.83 11.06 -15.57
C ARG A 13 2.93 10.02 -15.60
N GLY A 14 3.91 10.17 -16.46
CA GLY A 14 5.11 9.32 -16.45
C GLY A 14 5.76 9.38 -15.06
N LEU A 15 5.26 8.57 -14.12
CA LEU A 15 5.75 8.50 -12.75
C LEU A 15 7.18 7.99 -12.79
N HIS A 16 8.12 8.89 -12.57
CA HIS A 16 9.51 8.54 -12.38
C HIS A 16 9.74 8.35 -10.88
N THR A 17 10.08 7.15 -10.49
CA THR A 17 10.55 6.85 -9.15
C THR A 17 12.06 6.61 -9.19
N GLU A 18 12.76 6.89 -8.11
CA GLU A 18 14.14 6.51 -7.97
C GLU A 18 14.26 4.99 -8.03
N SER A 19 15.22 4.46 -8.78
CA SER A 19 15.38 3.01 -8.91
C SER A 19 15.84 2.39 -7.61
N ALA A 20 15.09 1.41 -7.13
CA ALA A 20 15.55 0.50 -6.09
C ALA A 20 16.34 -0.66 -6.74
N GLN A 21 17.32 -1.20 -6.02
CA GLN A 21 18.03 -2.39 -6.46
C GLN A 21 17.27 -3.64 -6.01
N CYS A 22 16.94 -4.55 -6.94
CA CYS A 22 16.43 -5.86 -6.59
C CYS A 22 17.42 -6.61 -5.69
N GLY A 23 16.89 -7.44 -4.78
CA GLY A 23 17.70 -8.22 -3.85
C GLY A 23 18.04 -7.54 -2.52
N GLU A 24 17.63 -6.27 -2.34
CA GLU A 24 17.72 -5.59 -1.07
C GLU A 24 16.33 -5.38 -0.51
N ASP A 25 15.96 -6.13 0.51
CA ASP A 25 14.61 -6.14 1.04
C ASP A 25 14.39 -5.26 2.27
N ASP A 26 15.46 -4.76 2.88
CA ASP A 26 15.38 -3.96 4.10
C ASP A 26 14.62 -2.64 3.88
N PHE A 27 13.66 -2.38 4.77
CA PHE A 27 12.95 -1.11 4.77
C PHE A 27 13.89 0.07 5.07
N ARG A 28 13.99 1.01 4.14
CA ARG A 28 14.86 2.19 4.22
C ARG A 28 14.14 3.46 4.65
N GLY A 29 12.81 3.47 4.69
CA GLY A 29 12.03 4.61 5.13
C GLY A 29 12.21 4.93 6.61
N LYS A 30 11.90 6.17 7.00
CA LYS A 30 12.08 6.67 8.38
C LYS A 30 10.78 6.86 9.13
N ALA A 31 9.70 7.22 8.43
CA ALA A 31 8.44 7.56 9.05
C ALA A 31 7.70 6.32 9.52
N ARG A 32 7.32 6.35 10.80
CA ARG A 32 6.51 5.29 11.42
C ARG A 32 6.99 3.86 11.08
N LYS A 33 8.31 3.67 11.07
CA LYS A 33 8.94 2.39 10.67
C LYS A 33 8.32 1.17 11.38
N GLY A 34 8.12 1.24 12.68
CA GLY A 34 7.54 0.14 13.46
C GLY A 34 6.16 -0.30 12.96
N PRO A 35 5.15 0.59 12.85
CA PRO A 35 3.85 0.25 12.27
C PRO A 35 3.94 -0.23 10.81
N LYS A 36 4.73 0.44 9.99
CA LYS A 36 4.82 0.17 8.55
C LYS A 36 5.35 -1.24 8.26
N THR A 37 6.37 -1.66 9.00
CA THR A 37 7.05 -2.95 8.78
C THR A 37 6.53 -4.09 9.66
N SER A 38 5.51 -3.86 10.49
CA SER A 38 4.93 -4.88 11.34
C SER A 38 3.74 -5.58 10.66
N VAL A 39 3.60 -6.88 10.91
CA VAL A 39 2.45 -7.66 10.46
C VAL A 39 1.40 -7.73 11.55
N VAL A 40 0.14 -7.43 11.22
CA VAL A 40 -0.98 -7.55 12.14
C VAL A 40 -1.47 -8.99 12.17
N LYS A 41 -1.46 -9.61 13.36
CA LYS A 41 -1.96 -10.96 13.58
C LYS A 41 -3.43 -10.90 14.04
N SER A 42 -4.34 -10.66 13.13
CA SER A 42 -5.78 -10.70 13.40
C SER A 42 -6.52 -11.36 12.25
N THR A 43 -7.68 -11.94 12.53
CA THR A 43 -8.57 -12.43 11.47
C THR A 43 -8.99 -11.26 10.60
N ALA A 44 -8.91 -11.43 9.29
CA ALA A 44 -9.29 -10.37 8.35
C ALA A 44 -10.81 -10.17 8.31
N VAL A 45 -11.23 -8.93 8.35
CA VAL A 45 -12.62 -8.53 8.18
C VAL A 45 -12.89 -8.28 6.69
N PRO A 46 -13.88 -8.95 6.09
CA PRO A 46 -14.21 -8.72 4.70
C PRO A 46 -14.76 -7.31 4.48
N ALA A 47 -14.26 -6.63 3.46
CA ALA A 47 -14.85 -5.41 2.94
C ALA A 47 -15.51 -5.72 1.58
N SER A 48 -16.72 -5.24 1.36
CA SER A 48 -17.50 -5.57 0.16
C SER A 48 -16.98 -4.86 -1.10
N SER A 49 -16.29 -3.73 -0.94
CA SER A 49 -15.67 -2.98 -2.03
C SER A 49 -14.63 -1.99 -1.51
N ILE A 50 -13.75 -1.54 -2.39
CA ILE A 50 -12.82 -0.44 -2.09
C ILE A 50 -13.60 0.82 -1.66
N LYS A 51 -14.63 1.18 -2.40
CA LYS A 51 -15.47 2.36 -2.09
C LYS A 51 -16.06 2.31 -0.68
N GLN A 52 -16.59 1.14 -0.27
CA GLN A 52 -17.13 0.99 1.09
C GLN A 52 -16.03 1.06 2.15
N LEU A 53 -14.88 0.42 1.90
CA LEU A 53 -13.73 0.52 2.78
C LEU A 53 -13.36 1.99 3.01
N LEU A 54 -13.19 2.76 1.92
CA LEU A 54 -12.82 4.16 1.99
C LEU A 54 -13.85 5.01 2.77
N ALA A 55 -15.13 4.78 2.52
CA ALA A 55 -16.21 5.49 3.23
C ALA A 55 -16.25 5.17 4.74
N SER A 56 -15.68 4.04 5.16
CA SER A 56 -15.60 3.65 6.58
C SER A 56 -14.40 4.22 7.33
N LEU A 57 -13.45 4.83 6.61
CA LEU A 57 -12.23 5.36 7.20
C LEU A 57 -12.41 6.79 7.72
N PRO A 58 -11.68 7.18 8.77
CA PRO A 58 -11.62 8.58 9.19
C PRO A 58 -11.08 9.46 8.05
N THR A 59 -11.54 10.71 7.99
CA THR A 59 -10.99 11.69 7.06
C THR A 59 -9.54 12.00 7.40
N ASP A 60 -8.77 12.48 6.42
CA ASP A 60 -7.38 12.93 6.63
C ASP A 60 -7.29 13.99 7.72
N THR A 61 -8.22 14.95 7.74
CA THR A 61 -8.28 15.97 8.78
C THR A 61 -8.45 15.37 10.16
N ALA A 62 -9.35 14.39 10.33
CA ALA A 62 -9.55 13.71 11.60
C ALA A 62 -8.31 12.94 12.05
N MET A 63 -7.62 12.27 11.12
CA MET A 63 -6.38 11.55 11.42
C MET A 63 -5.23 12.50 11.76
N ILE A 64 -5.07 13.60 11.05
CA ILE A 64 -4.07 14.63 11.36
C ILE A 64 -4.30 15.20 12.76
N GLN A 65 -5.53 15.57 13.10
CA GLN A 65 -5.88 16.09 14.43
C GLN A 65 -5.59 15.08 15.53
N LYS A 66 -5.83 13.79 15.28
CA LYS A 66 -5.56 12.71 16.22
C LYS A 66 -4.05 12.45 16.40
N LEU A 67 -3.27 12.48 15.33
CA LEU A 67 -1.87 12.07 15.35
C LEU A 67 -0.90 13.21 15.64
N LYS A 68 -1.21 14.44 15.23
CA LYS A 68 -0.34 15.61 15.42
C LYS A 68 0.12 15.84 16.89
N PRO A 69 -0.73 15.64 17.92
CA PRO A 69 -0.29 15.80 19.30
C PRO A 69 0.54 14.64 19.84
N LEU A 70 0.69 13.54 19.10
CA LEU A 70 1.40 12.36 19.58
C LEU A 70 2.91 12.56 19.53
N THR A 71 3.60 12.03 20.54
CA THR A 71 5.07 11.94 20.53
C THR A 71 5.56 10.99 19.43
N LYS A 72 6.83 11.12 19.03
CA LYS A 72 7.47 10.21 18.06
C LYS A 72 7.30 8.73 18.45
N THR A 73 7.43 8.41 19.75
CA THR A 73 7.27 7.04 20.26
C THR A 73 5.85 6.53 20.04
N LYS A 74 4.83 7.35 20.36
CA LYS A 74 3.42 6.97 20.15
C LYS A 74 3.04 6.90 18.67
N LEU A 75 3.63 7.74 17.83
CA LEU A 75 3.47 7.65 16.37
C LEU A 75 4.09 6.37 15.81
N ASN A 76 5.18 5.88 16.40
CA ASN A 76 5.84 4.64 15.96
C ASN A 76 5.17 3.36 16.51
N VAL A 77 3.90 3.45 16.92
CA VAL A 77 3.06 2.33 17.32
C VAL A 77 1.79 2.36 16.48
N ARG A 78 1.28 1.17 16.10
CA ARG A 78 0.01 1.06 15.37
C ARG A 78 -1.13 1.70 16.15
N GLN A 79 -1.88 2.55 15.49
CA GLN A 79 -3.11 3.12 16.02
C GLN A 79 -4.22 2.03 16.07
N PRO A 80 -5.27 2.20 16.87
CA PRO A 80 -6.33 1.19 16.97
C PRO A 80 -6.93 0.75 15.63
N GLU A 81 -7.12 1.67 14.70
CA GLU A 81 -7.65 1.42 13.36
C GLU A 81 -6.70 0.55 12.52
N GLU A 82 -5.40 0.66 12.75
CA GLU A 82 -4.34 -0.05 12.03
C GLU A 82 -4.10 -1.47 12.56
N LYS A 83 -4.82 -1.89 13.61
CA LYS A 83 -4.69 -3.22 14.24
C LYS A 83 -5.65 -4.26 13.68
N LYS A 84 -6.37 -3.93 12.62
CA LYS A 84 -7.32 -4.82 11.96
C LYS A 84 -6.83 -5.17 10.57
N ASN A 85 -6.91 -6.45 10.21
CA ASN A 85 -6.76 -6.87 8.83
C ASN A 85 -8.07 -6.72 8.09
N ILE A 86 -8.00 -6.26 6.85
CA ILE A 86 -9.11 -6.13 5.93
C ILE A 86 -8.86 -7.08 4.75
N ARG A 87 -9.91 -7.72 4.28
CA ARG A 87 -9.88 -8.59 3.09
C ARG A 87 -10.77 -8.02 2.00
N LEU A 88 -10.19 -7.78 0.83
CA LEU A 88 -10.87 -7.44 -0.41
C LEU A 88 -10.74 -8.64 -1.35
N SER A 89 -11.86 -9.28 -1.70
CA SER A 89 -11.84 -10.53 -2.48
C SER A 89 -12.79 -10.53 -3.68
N THR A 90 -13.63 -9.51 -3.84
CA THR A 90 -14.65 -9.47 -4.90
C THR A 90 -14.33 -8.37 -5.90
N ASN A 91 -14.12 -8.76 -7.16
CA ASN A 91 -13.85 -7.84 -8.27
C ASN A 91 -12.68 -6.87 -8.00
N ILE A 92 -11.58 -7.39 -7.45
CA ILE A 92 -10.37 -6.61 -7.23
C ILE A 92 -9.34 -6.97 -8.29
N PHE A 93 -8.74 -5.95 -8.88
CA PHE A 93 -7.79 -6.08 -9.98
C PHE A 93 -6.52 -5.32 -9.67
N LEU A 94 -5.38 -5.94 -9.98
CA LEU A 94 -4.07 -5.31 -9.98
C LEU A 94 -3.87 -4.58 -11.30
N PHE A 95 -3.48 -3.30 -11.22
CA PHE A 95 -3.24 -2.46 -12.39
C PHE A 95 -1.77 -2.06 -12.56
N ALA A 96 -1.05 -1.89 -11.48
CA ALA A 96 0.36 -1.54 -11.57
C ALA A 96 1.12 -1.90 -10.30
N ILE A 97 2.41 -2.15 -10.45
CA ILE A 97 3.35 -2.36 -9.35
C ILE A 97 4.61 -1.55 -9.60
N ASN A 98 5.14 -0.95 -8.56
CA ASN A 98 6.46 -0.33 -8.56
C ASN A 98 7.17 -0.54 -7.24
N ARG A 99 8.49 -0.60 -7.25
CA ARG A 99 9.32 -0.60 -6.04
C ARG A 99 9.88 0.80 -5.82
N GLU A 100 9.61 1.35 -4.66
CA GLU A 100 10.04 2.68 -4.26
C GLU A 100 11.45 2.69 -3.65
N SER A 101 12.03 3.88 -3.51
CA SER A 101 13.40 4.06 -2.98
C SER A 101 13.57 3.61 -1.53
N ASP A 102 12.49 3.54 -0.76
CA ASP A 102 12.47 3.02 0.61
C ASP A 102 12.27 1.49 0.69
N ASN A 103 12.32 0.83 -0.45
CA ASN A 103 12.11 -0.60 -0.65
C ASN A 103 10.66 -1.09 -0.45
N ASP A 104 9.70 -0.21 -0.39
CA ASP A 104 8.30 -0.60 -0.45
C ASP A 104 7.86 -0.90 -1.89
N TYR A 105 6.95 -1.85 -2.06
CA TYR A 105 6.20 -1.97 -3.31
C TYR A 105 4.92 -1.17 -3.21
N HIS A 106 4.72 -0.24 -4.14
CA HIS A 106 3.45 0.40 -4.40
C HIS A 106 2.64 -0.45 -5.38
N VAL A 107 1.46 -0.85 -4.98
CA VAL A 107 0.59 -1.75 -5.71
C VAL A 107 -0.74 -1.05 -5.95
N ILE A 108 -1.00 -0.67 -7.19
CA ILE A 108 -2.25 0.00 -7.57
C ILE A 108 -3.30 -1.06 -7.88
N ILE A 109 -4.38 -1.04 -7.12
CA ILE A 109 -5.52 -1.94 -7.29
C ILE A 109 -6.80 -1.16 -7.54
N GLY A 110 -7.83 -1.82 -8.08
CA GLY A 110 -9.14 -1.20 -8.27
C GLY A 110 -10.29 -2.21 -8.26
N ASP A 111 -11.52 -1.69 -8.13
CA ASP A 111 -12.75 -2.46 -7.95
C ASP A 111 -13.52 -2.74 -9.26
N LYS A 112 -12.95 -2.41 -10.42
CA LYS A 112 -13.49 -2.71 -11.75
C LYS A 112 -12.36 -3.03 -12.71
N LYS A 113 -12.64 -3.86 -13.72
CA LYS A 113 -11.66 -4.24 -14.73
C LYS A 113 -11.19 -3.04 -15.60
N ASN A 114 -12.05 -2.06 -15.82
CA ASN A 114 -11.67 -0.81 -16.49
C ASN A 114 -11.17 0.20 -15.45
N HIS A 115 -9.86 0.50 -15.47
CA HIS A 115 -9.21 1.40 -14.49
C HIS A 115 -9.84 2.80 -14.48
N LYS A 116 -10.29 3.34 -15.64
CA LYS A 116 -10.94 4.67 -15.74
C LYS A 116 -12.29 4.74 -15.03
N GLN A 117 -12.90 3.58 -14.72
CA GLN A 117 -14.17 3.48 -14.01
C GLN A 117 -14.02 2.92 -12.61
N ALA A 118 -12.81 2.49 -12.24
CA ALA A 118 -12.53 1.86 -10.96
C ALA A 118 -12.31 2.91 -9.86
N THR A 119 -12.70 2.54 -8.65
CA THR A 119 -12.17 3.19 -7.45
C THR A 119 -10.79 2.60 -7.20
N LEU A 120 -9.74 3.41 -7.31
CA LEU A 120 -8.38 2.95 -7.14
C LEU A 120 -7.96 3.04 -5.67
N LEU A 121 -7.05 2.15 -5.27
CA LEU A 121 -6.43 2.11 -3.96
C LEU A 121 -4.94 1.77 -4.12
N ASN A 122 -4.07 2.52 -3.45
CA ASN A 122 -2.67 2.14 -3.31
C ASN A 122 -2.53 1.21 -2.11
N VAL A 123 -1.97 0.03 -2.34
CA VAL A 123 -1.58 -0.94 -1.32
C VAL A 123 -0.06 -0.96 -1.27
N GLU A 124 0.51 -1.00 -0.07
CA GLU A 124 1.95 -1.08 0.09
C GLU A 124 2.35 -2.44 0.65
N VAL A 125 3.34 -3.06 0.02
CA VAL A 125 4.08 -4.19 0.60
C VAL A 125 5.39 -3.63 1.10
N SER A 126 5.50 -3.47 2.42
CA SER A 126 6.65 -2.80 3.02
C SER A 126 7.95 -3.58 2.81
N GLY A 127 9.07 -2.86 2.82
CA GLY A 127 10.38 -3.45 3.03
C GLY A 127 10.43 -4.20 4.36
N ILE A 128 11.40 -5.10 4.49
CA ILE A 128 11.54 -6.00 5.63
C ILE A 128 12.17 -5.25 6.80
N ALA A 129 11.61 -5.42 7.99
CA ALA A 129 12.28 -5.11 9.24
C ALA A 129 12.64 -6.40 9.97
N ASN A 130 13.65 -6.35 10.81
CA ASN A 130 14.35 -7.48 11.45
C ASN A 130 13.49 -8.48 12.27
N THR A 131 12.17 -8.57 12.12
CA THR A 131 11.33 -9.47 12.89
C THR A 131 10.14 -10.01 12.11
N ASP A 132 9.94 -11.33 12.12
CA ASP A 132 8.79 -12.10 11.60
C ASP A 132 8.32 -11.73 10.19
N VAL A 133 9.19 -11.93 9.23
CA VAL A 133 9.09 -11.41 7.86
C VAL A 133 8.60 -12.42 6.83
N THR A 134 8.33 -13.66 7.23
CA THR A 134 8.08 -14.76 6.27
C THR A 134 6.93 -14.47 5.31
N SER A 135 5.86 -13.81 5.76
CA SER A 135 4.72 -13.50 4.88
C SER A 135 5.03 -12.35 3.92
N LEU A 136 5.73 -11.32 4.39
CA LEU A 136 6.16 -10.22 3.54
C LEU A 136 7.19 -10.70 2.51
N GLN A 137 8.18 -11.50 2.94
CA GLN A 137 9.17 -12.06 2.04
C GLN A 137 8.52 -12.84 0.90
N ARG A 138 7.58 -13.73 1.19
CA ARG A 138 6.87 -14.50 0.15
C ARG A 138 6.15 -13.63 -0.88
N ILE A 139 5.57 -12.50 -0.46
CA ILE A 139 4.90 -11.59 -1.39
C ILE A 139 5.95 -10.87 -2.24
N ARG A 140 7.06 -10.47 -1.66
CA ARG A 140 8.16 -9.79 -2.36
C ARG A 140 8.78 -10.74 -3.38
N ASP A 141 9.16 -11.94 -2.97
CA ASP A 141 9.69 -12.99 -3.86
C ASP A 141 8.70 -13.26 -5.01
N PHE A 142 7.40 -13.38 -4.71
CA PHE A 142 6.38 -13.56 -5.74
C PHE A 142 6.37 -12.42 -6.76
N PHE A 143 6.52 -11.16 -6.33
CA PHE A 143 6.57 -10.03 -7.24
C PHE A 143 7.84 -10.06 -8.12
N GLU A 144 8.99 -10.36 -7.53
CA GLU A 144 10.27 -10.41 -8.23
C GLU A 144 10.33 -11.59 -9.23
N ASP A 145 9.77 -12.74 -8.87
CA ASP A 145 9.75 -13.93 -9.71
C ASP A 145 8.75 -13.85 -10.88
N ASN A 146 7.66 -13.10 -10.72
CA ASN A 146 6.56 -13.12 -11.69
C ASN A 146 6.42 -11.85 -12.51
N PHE A 147 7.03 -10.73 -12.10
CA PHE A 147 6.88 -9.46 -12.82
C PHE A 147 8.23 -8.91 -13.26
N VAL A 148 8.54 -9.07 -14.53
CA VAL A 148 9.76 -8.54 -15.14
C VAL A 148 9.83 -7.01 -14.93
N ASN A 149 11.01 -6.53 -14.52
CA ASN A 149 11.26 -5.11 -14.25
C ASN A 149 10.51 -4.48 -13.07
N VAL A 150 9.93 -5.27 -12.17
CA VAL A 150 9.27 -4.74 -10.97
C VAL A 150 10.20 -3.89 -10.09
N CYS A 151 11.50 -4.14 -10.15
CA CYS A 151 12.55 -3.35 -9.49
C CYS A 151 13.11 -2.21 -10.36
N GLY A 152 12.48 -1.93 -11.48
CA GLY A 152 12.86 -0.81 -12.33
C GLY A 152 12.39 0.54 -11.77
N SER A 153 12.80 1.63 -12.45
CA SER A 153 12.41 3.00 -12.08
C SER A 153 11.00 3.41 -12.53
N LYS A 154 10.22 2.48 -13.07
CA LYS A 154 8.88 2.74 -13.62
C LYS A 154 7.89 1.69 -13.15
N TYR A 155 6.62 2.08 -13.06
CA TYR A 155 5.56 1.11 -12.85
C TYR A 155 5.51 0.05 -13.95
N VAL A 156 5.41 -1.21 -13.55
CA VAL A 156 4.96 -2.29 -14.42
C VAL A 156 3.44 -2.24 -14.44
N VAL A 157 2.85 -2.07 -15.64
CA VAL A 157 1.44 -1.72 -15.81
C VAL A 157 0.66 -2.86 -16.45
N PHE A 158 -0.55 -3.11 -15.95
CA PHE A 158 -1.45 -4.18 -16.37
C PHE A 158 -2.83 -3.66 -16.84
N VAL A 159 -2.93 -2.36 -17.19
CA VAL A 159 -4.22 -1.71 -17.49
C VAL A 159 -5.00 -2.33 -18.63
N ASP A 160 -4.30 -2.90 -19.61
CA ASP A 160 -4.94 -3.58 -20.75
C ASP A 160 -5.42 -4.99 -20.38
N ASN A 161 -4.73 -5.65 -19.45
CA ASN A 161 -5.04 -6.98 -18.94
C ASN A 161 -4.90 -7.03 -17.41
N PRO A 162 -5.79 -6.35 -16.67
CA PRO A 162 -5.68 -6.28 -15.22
C PRO A 162 -5.85 -7.65 -14.57
N ILE A 163 -5.01 -7.94 -13.60
CA ILE A 163 -4.90 -9.25 -12.98
C ILE A 163 -5.90 -9.35 -11.82
N PRO A 164 -6.85 -10.29 -11.82
CA PRO A 164 -7.74 -10.49 -10.68
C PRO A 164 -6.95 -10.99 -9.48
N ILE A 165 -7.16 -10.34 -8.33
CA ILE A 165 -6.44 -10.64 -7.09
C ILE A 165 -7.36 -10.67 -5.88
N ILE A 166 -6.85 -11.23 -4.80
CA ILE A 166 -7.37 -11.07 -3.44
C ILE A 166 -6.30 -10.33 -2.65
N VAL A 167 -6.74 -9.31 -1.89
CA VAL A 167 -5.85 -8.52 -1.05
C VAL A 167 -6.27 -8.68 0.41
N GLU A 168 -5.30 -8.98 1.24
CA GLU A 168 -5.48 -9.01 2.70
C GLU A 168 -4.32 -8.25 3.35
N GLY A 169 -4.65 -7.33 4.23
CA GLY A 169 -3.66 -6.51 4.91
C GLY A 169 -4.28 -5.56 5.93
N SER A 170 -3.43 -4.91 6.69
CA SER A 170 -3.86 -3.92 7.67
C SER A 170 -3.83 -2.52 7.09
N LEU A 171 -4.71 -1.67 7.60
CA LEU A 171 -4.66 -0.24 7.32
C LEU A 171 -3.36 0.35 7.88
N PHE A 172 -2.86 1.35 7.19
CA PHE A 172 -1.70 2.13 7.64
C PHE A 172 -1.93 3.61 7.32
N TYR A 173 -1.72 4.48 8.30
CA TYR A 173 -1.80 5.92 8.10
C TYR A 173 -0.41 6.48 7.83
N ASP A 174 -0.16 6.88 6.61
CA ASP A 174 1.08 7.53 6.20
C ASP A 174 1.00 9.05 6.44
N ILE A 175 1.78 9.52 7.42
CA ILE A 175 1.78 10.93 7.84
C ILE A 175 2.74 11.82 7.02
N ASP A 176 3.61 11.22 6.23
CA ASP A 176 4.62 11.98 5.47
C ASP A 176 4.06 12.56 4.18
N HIS A 177 2.92 12.08 3.75
CA HIS A 177 2.24 12.62 2.58
C HIS A 177 1.31 13.77 2.99
N LYS A 178 1.52 14.93 2.39
CA LYS A 178 0.61 16.06 2.58
C LYS A 178 -0.74 15.74 1.95
N PRO A 179 -1.86 16.20 2.54
CA PRO A 179 -3.17 16.09 1.89
C PRO A 179 -3.11 16.66 0.47
N GLY A 180 -3.54 15.86 -0.51
CA GLY A 180 -3.58 16.27 -1.92
C GLY A 180 -2.28 16.14 -2.72
N GLN A 181 -1.28 15.46 -2.19
CA GLN A 181 -0.05 15.08 -2.94
C GLN A 181 -0.03 13.59 -3.22
#